data_096659360eac939cebda9a1d5a26f57a
#
_entry.id   096659360eac939cebda9a1d5a26f57a
#
_cell.length_a   1.000
_cell.length_b   1.000
_cell.length_c   1.000
_cell.angle_alpha   90.00
_cell.angle_beta   90.00
_cell.angle_gamma   90.00
#
_symmetry.space_group_name_H-M   'P 1'
#
loop_
_entity.id
_entity.type
_entity.pdbx_description
1 polymer ?
#
loop_
_entity_poly.entity_id
_entity_poly.type
_entity_poly.pdbx_seq_one_letter_code
_entity_poly.pdbx_strand_id
1 'polypeptide(L)'
;KNVTIPLLVTGLPVSHFGNQRESIRKVAMEETAVKVNGELITVKVKECLVIPQPVGTQYYLVKKEIINKEDRILIIDGGFGTFDVTDMSGNAVIDRLGTELGCEKAFMSIEQIVRDNIGETPDLSVSNMHYILENGYKYNGSLYDLYTHKDVAEKVDEELQRHFDSSLREVSQKFNLAVYDKIVWTGGMAALHKKRIEKKKEQFPTFAVLENGQEANLLGYYY
;
A
#
# COMPACT_ATOMS: atom_id res chain seq x y z
N LYS A 1 13.98 -31.87 -6.83
CA LYS A 1 13.18 -31.97 -5.59
C LYS A 1 11.74 -31.57 -5.91
N ASN A 2 10.75 -32.33 -5.41
CA ASN A 2 9.33 -32.01 -5.63
C ASN A 2 8.74 -31.41 -4.35
N VAL A 3 8.01 -30.32 -4.48
CA VAL A 3 7.30 -29.65 -3.40
C VAL A 3 5.81 -29.59 -3.76
N THR A 4 4.97 -30.04 -2.85
CA THR A 4 3.51 -29.91 -3.00
C THR A 4 3.00 -28.85 -2.02
N ILE A 5 2.30 -27.85 -2.53
CA ILE A 5 1.60 -26.82 -1.76
C ILE A 5 0.13 -27.25 -1.68
N PRO A 6 -0.41 -27.58 -0.48
CA PRO A 6 -1.80 -28.02 -0.34
C PRO A 6 -2.80 -26.95 -0.77
N LEU A 7 -2.58 -25.71 -0.32
CA LEU A 7 -3.40 -24.55 -0.61
C LEU A 7 -2.52 -23.32 -0.84
N LEU A 8 -2.72 -22.64 -1.94
CA LEU A 8 -2.19 -21.30 -2.22
C LEU A 8 -3.32 -20.29 -2.11
N VAL A 9 -3.18 -19.30 -1.25
CA VAL A 9 -4.08 -18.14 -1.22
C VAL A 9 -3.36 -16.95 -1.83
N THR A 10 -4.03 -16.26 -2.76
CA THR A 10 -3.50 -15.05 -3.40
C THR A 10 -4.61 -14.04 -3.62
N GLY A 11 -4.24 -12.79 -3.86
CA GLY A 11 -5.19 -11.71 -4.06
C GLY A 11 -5.04 -11.00 -5.39
N LEU A 12 -6.15 -10.44 -5.83
CA LEU A 12 -6.20 -9.52 -6.97
C LEU A 12 -6.80 -8.18 -6.53
N PRO A 13 -6.36 -7.06 -7.13
CA PRO A 13 -7.09 -5.80 -7.03
C PRO A 13 -8.57 -6.01 -7.39
N VAL A 14 -9.47 -5.34 -6.67
CA VAL A 14 -10.93 -5.51 -6.90
C VAL A 14 -11.31 -5.25 -8.36
N SER A 15 -10.60 -4.31 -9.03
CA SER A 15 -10.80 -4.00 -10.45
C SER A 15 -10.53 -5.18 -11.40
N HIS A 16 -9.62 -6.08 -11.03
CA HIS A 16 -9.18 -7.20 -11.87
C HIS A 16 -9.81 -8.52 -11.46
N PHE A 17 -10.35 -8.59 -10.25
CA PHE A 17 -10.83 -9.84 -9.66
C PHE A 17 -11.86 -10.57 -10.53
N GLY A 18 -12.88 -9.86 -11.04
CA GLY A 18 -13.92 -10.47 -11.87
C GLY A 18 -13.40 -11.12 -13.15
N ASN A 19 -12.39 -10.51 -13.78
CA ASN A 19 -11.93 -10.91 -15.12
C ASN A 19 -10.70 -11.84 -15.07
N GLN A 20 -9.91 -11.82 -14.00
CA GLN A 20 -8.60 -12.49 -13.97
C GLN A 20 -8.50 -13.64 -12.96
N ARG A 21 -9.44 -13.77 -12.00
CA ARG A 21 -9.34 -14.76 -10.93
C ARG A 21 -9.19 -16.21 -11.45
N GLU A 22 -9.95 -16.60 -12.47
CA GLU A 22 -9.90 -17.97 -13.02
C GLU A 22 -8.60 -18.23 -13.81
N SER A 23 -8.09 -17.21 -14.52
CA SER A 23 -6.81 -17.27 -15.22
C SER A 23 -5.64 -17.45 -14.24
N ILE A 24 -5.60 -16.63 -13.18
CA ILE A 24 -4.59 -16.71 -12.12
C ILE A 24 -4.66 -18.07 -11.42
N ARG A 25 -5.87 -18.53 -11.07
CA ARG A 25 -6.08 -19.85 -10.45
C ARG A 25 -5.53 -20.96 -11.32
N LYS A 26 -5.84 -20.96 -12.62
CA LYS A 26 -5.37 -21.96 -13.58
C LYS A 26 -3.85 -21.98 -13.65
N VAL A 27 -3.21 -20.83 -13.85
CA VAL A 27 -1.74 -20.71 -13.94
C VAL A 27 -1.07 -21.14 -12.62
N ALA A 28 -1.63 -20.74 -11.48
CA ALA A 28 -1.09 -21.12 -10.17
C ALA A 28 -1.12 -22.62 -9.90
N MET A 29 -2.06 -23.36 -10.49
CA MET A 29 -2.20 -24.81 -10.33
C MET A 29 -1.40 -25.61 -11.36
N GLU A 30 -0.78 -24.97 -12.36
CA GLU A 30 0.14 -25.63 -13.29
C GLU A 30 1.42 -26.05 -12.55
N GLU A 31 1.91 -27.24 -12.88
CA GLU A 31 3.18 -27.71 -12.32
C GLU A 31 4.33 -26.87 -12.88
N THR A 32 5.09 -26.23 -12.00
CA THR A 32 6.12 -25.25 -12.38
C THR A 32 7.46 -25.62 -11.80
N ALA A 33 8.52 -25.56 -12.63
CA ALA A 33 9.89 -25.72 -12.17
C ALA A 33 10.50 -24.34 -11.82
N VAL A 34 10.98 -24.20 -10.60
CA VAL A 34 11.61 -22.97 -10.09
C VAL A 34 13.03 -23.27 -9.60
N LYS A 35 13.94 -22.32 -9.77
CA LYS A 35 15.31 -22.44 -9.26
C LYS A 35 15.42 -21.72 -7.92
N VAL A 36 15.73 -22.45 -6.86
CA VAL A 36 15.90 -21.92 -5.51
C VAL A 36 17.30 -22.28 -5.02
N ASN A 37 18.10 -21.28 -4.69
CA ASN A 37 19.50 -21.43 -4.24
C ASN A 37 20.35 -22.33 -5.18
N GLY A 38 20.09 -22.21 -6.49
CA GLY A 38 20.80 -22.98 -7.50
C GLY A 38 20.19 -24.37 -7.82
N GLU A 39 19.29 -24.91 -6.99
CA GLU A 39 18.63 -26.18 -7.18
C GLU A 39 17.31 -26.03 -7.94
N LEU A 40 17.03 -26.97 -8.86
CA LEU A 40 15.75 -27.04 -9.57
C LEU A 40 14.73 -27.74 -8.68
N ILE A 41 13.62 -27.05 -8.39
CA ILE A 41 12.51 -27.56 -7.59
C ILE A 41 11.25 -27.55 -8.46
N THR A 42 10.55 -28.68 -8.52
CA THR A 42 9.23 -28.77 -9.13
C THR A 42 8.18 -28.50 -8.08
N VAL A 43 7.35 -27.49 -8.30
CA VAL A 43 6.27 -27.07 -7.40
C VAL A 43 4.92 -27.44 -8.01
N LYS A 44 4.07 -28.06 -7.20
CA LYS A 44 2.68 -28.39 -7.56
C LYS A 44 1.74 -27.82 -6.51
N VAL A 45 0.82 -26.96 -6.91
CA VAL A 45 -0.26 -26.43 -6.08
C VAL A 45 -1.49 -27.31 -6.25
N LYS A 46 -2.05 -27.85 -5.14
CA LYS A 46 -3.25 -28.69 -5.18
C LYS A 46 -4.54 -27.88 -5.29
N GLU A 47 -4.59 -26.76 -4.57
CA GLU A 47 -5.72 -25.87 -4.56
C GLU A 47 -5.23 -24.42 -4.55
N CYS A 48 -5.89 -23.55 -5.30
CA CYS A 48 -5.61 -22.12 -5.32
C CYS A 48 -6.90 -21.34 -5.05
N LEU A 49 -6.89 -20.52 -3.99
CA LEU A 49 -7.94 -19.58 -3.66
C LEU A 49 -7.49 -18.18 -4.05
N VAL A 50 -8.25 -17.55 -4.96
CA VAL A 50 -8.01 -16.17 -5.38
C VAL A 50 -9.10 -15.29 -4.77
N ILE A 51 -8.73 -14.29 -3.97
CA ILE A 51 -9.66 -13.37 -3.29
C ILE A 51 -9.35 -11.91 -3.64
N PRO A 52 -10.30 -10.98 -3.45
CA PRO A 52 -10.00 -9.55 -3.54
C PRO A 52 -8.99 -9.14 -2.46
N GLN A 53 -7.97 -8.37 -2.82
CA GLN A 53 -6.92 -7.94 -1.88
C GLN A 53 -7.46 -7.32 -0.57
N PRO A 54 -8.46 -6.40 -0.59
CA PRO A 54 -8.97 -5.79 0.64
C PRO A 54 -9.59 -6.78 1.62
N VAL A 55 -10.07 -7.94 1.12
CA VAL A 55 -10.58 -9.01 1.98
C VAL A 55 -9.47 -9.58 2.87
N GLY A 56 -8.24 -9.70 2.32
CA GLY A 56 -7.07 -10.07 3.14
C GLY A 56 -6.81 -9.05 4.24
N THR A 57 -6.75 -7.77 3.90
CA THR A 57 -6.60 -6.71 4.91
C THR A 57 -7.69 -6.78 5.99
N GLN A 58 -8.95 -6.99 5.61
CA GLN A 58 -10.04 -7.11 6.57
C GLN A 58 -9.86 -8.31 7.52
N TYR A 59 -9.51 -9.50 7.01
CA TYR A 59 -9.22 -10.66 7.85
C TYR A 59 -8.09 -10.38 8.85
N TYR A 60 -7.04 -9.71 8.40
CA TYR A 60 -5.95 -9.29 9.27
C TYR A 60 -6.44 -8.34 10.38
N LEU A 61 -7.26 -7.33 10.03
CA LEU A 61 -7.80 -6.37 10.99
C LEU A 61 -8.71 -7.03 12.04
N VAL A 62 -9.58 -7.96 11.63
CA VAL A 62 -10.43 -8.75 12.54
C VAL A 62 -9.56 -9.61 13.47
N LYS A 63 -8.55 -10.30 12.91
CA LYS A 63 -7.64 -11.14 13.69
C LYS A 63 -6.81 -10.36 14.71
N LYS A 64 -6.51 -9.10 14.41
CA LYS A 64 -5.79 -8.18 15.31
C LYS A 64 -6.74 -7.43 16.26
N GLU A 65 -8.04 -7.73 16.24
CA GLU A 65 -9.06 -7.08 17.08
C GLU A 65 -9.10 -5.54 16.88
N ILE A 66 -8.69 -5.06 15.69
CA ILE A 66 -8.74 -3.65 15.31
C ILE A 66 -10.15 -3.24 14.91
N ILE A 67 -10.89 -4.20 14.32
CA ILE A 67 -12.30 -4.09 13.92
C ILE A 67 -13.07 -5.33 14.34
N ASN A 68 -14.40 -5.22 14.39
CA ASN A 68 -15.30 -6.37 14.45
C ASN A 68 -15.63 -6.84 13.03
N LYS A 69 -16.08 -8.10 12.93
CA LYS A 69 -16.39 -8.70 11.61
C LYS A 69 -17.54 -7.99 10.89
N GLU A 70 -18.47 -7.43 11.64
CA GLU A 70 -19.68 -6.75 11.14
C GLU A 70 -19.47 -5.27 10.88
N ASP A 71 -18.34 -4.69 11.29
CA ASP A 71 -18.05 -3.27 11.11
C ASP A 71 -18.10 -2.88 9.63
N ARG A 72 -18.63 -1.69 9.36
CA ARG A 72 -18.50 -1.04 8.06
C ARG A 72 -17.20 -0.27 8.02
N ILE A 73 -16.30 -0.66 7.14
CA ILE A 73 -14.96 -0.10 7.09
C ILE A 73 -14.63 0.47 5.71
N LEU A 74 -13.79 1.49 5.70
CA LEU A 74 -13.18 2.00 4.48
C LEU A 74 -11.68 1.67 4.53
N ILE A 75 -11.21 0.84 3.61
CA ILE A 75 -9.80 0.51 3.46
C ILE A 75 -9.21 1.41 2.38
N ILE A 76 -8.18 2.18 2.75
CA ILE A 76 -7.45 3.08 1.86
C ILE A 76 -6.06 2.50 1.67
N ASP A 77 -5.81 1.85 0.53
CA ASP A 77 -4.55 1.20 0.18
C ASP A 77 -3.81 2.05 -0.85
N GLY A 78 -2.83 2.79 -0.39
CA GLY A 78 -1.98 3.63 -1.23
C GLY A 78 -0.62 2.97 -1.47
N GLY A 79 -0.37 2.57 -2.72
CA GLY A 79 0.88 2.01 -3.20
C GLY A 79 1.80 3.05 -3.84
N PHE A 80 2.76 2.55 -4.62
CA PHE A 80 3.66 3.40 -5.41
C PHE A 80 2.92 4.08 -6.56
N GLY A 81 2.27 3.31 -7.44
CA GLY A 81 1.56 3.83 -8.62
C GLY A 81 0.06 3.97 -8.46
N THR A 82 -0.57 3.22 -7.56
CA THR A 82 -2.02 3.15 -7.39
C THR A 82 -2.48 3.59 -6.02
N PHE A 83 -3.72 4.04 -5.98
CA PHE A 83 -4.45 4.42 -4.78
C PHE A 83 -5.84 3.79 -4.86
N ASP A 84 -6.03 2.74 -4.09
CA ASP A 84 -7.24 1.94 -4.08
C ASP A 84 -8.01 2.15 -2.77
N VAL A 85 -9.30 2.47 -2.87
CA VAL A 85 -10.18 2.66 -1.72
C VAL A 85 -11.35 1.68 -1.83
N THR A 86 -11.62 0.95 -0.78
CA THR A 86 -12.65 -0.09 -0.76
C THR A 86 -13.57 0.08 0.44
N ASP A 87 -14.85 0.26 0.17
CA ASP A 87 -15.94 0.22 1.16
C ASP A 87 -16.33 -1.23 1.39
N MET A 88 -16.23 -1.69 2.62
CA MET A 88 -16.57 -3.05 3.01
C MET A 88 -17.56 -3.08 4.17
N SER A 89 -18.51 -4.02 4.11
CA SER A 89 -19.41 -4.36 5.20
C SER A 89 -19.38 -5.87 5.40
N GLY A 90 -18.92 -6.33 6.54
CA GLY A 90 -18.54 -7.71 6.68
C GLY A 90 -17.55 -8.12 5.59
N ASN A 91 -17.67 -9.29 5.02
CA ASN A 91 -16.79 -9.77 3.94
C ASN A 91 -17.19 -9.26 2.52
N ALA A 92 -18.17 -8.36 2.44
CA ALA A 92 -18.67 -7.87 1.16
C ALA A 92 -18.01 -6.54 0.78
N VAL A 93 -17.52 -6.46 -0.45
CA VAL A 93 -17.13 -5.19 -1.10
C VAL A 93 -18.41 -4.49 -1.55
N ILE A 94 -18.70 -3.32 -1.00
CA ILE A 94 -19.90 -2.52 -1.29
C ILE A 94 -19.62 -1.56 -2.45
N ASP A 95 -18.52 -0.82 -2.38
CA ASP A 95 -18.09 0.14 -3.41
C ASP A 95 -16.57 0.27 -3.40
N ARG A 96 -16.02 0.88 -4.44
CA ARG A 96 -14.58 1.06 -4.60
C ARG A 96 -14.24 2.32 -5.38
N LEU A 97 -13.05 2.84 -5.14
CA LEU A 97 -12.39 3.87 -5.94
C LEU A 97 -10.97 3.38 -6.25
N GLY A 98 -10.56 3.47 -7.49
CA GLY A 98 -9.17 3.24 -7.91
C GLY A 98 -8.70 4.43 -8.73
N THR A 99 -7.54 4.97 -8.38
CA THR A 99 -6.91 6.09 -9.07
C THR A 99 -5.40 5.91 -9.18
N GLU A 100 -4.74 6.76 -9.98
CA GLU A 100 -3.29 6.83 -10.12
C GLU A 100 -2.67 7.87 -9.16
N LEU A 101 -3.24 8.01 -7.95
CA LEU A 101 -2.73 8.89 -6.89
C LEU A 101 -1.79 8.15 -5.91
N GLY A 102 -1.03 7.19 -6.40
CA GLY A 102 0.07 6.58 -5.63
C GLY A 102 1.20 7.58 -5.35
N CYS A 103 2.19 7.15 -4.58
CA CYS A 103 3.30 8.01 -4.15
C CYS A 103 4.22 8.48 -5.28
N GLU A 104 4.16 7.83 -6.47
CA GLU A 104 5.08 8.07 -7.57
C GLU A 104 5.16 9.57 -7.96
N LYS A 105 4.00 10.23 -8.11
CA LYS A 105 3.96 11.65 -8.50
C LYS A 105 4.58 12.57 -7.45
N ALA A 106 4.32 12.30 -6.17
CA ALA A 106 4.95 13.03 -5.09
C ALA A 106 6.46 12.80 -5.06
N PHE A 107 6.91 11.57 -5.30
CA PHE A 107 8.33 11.24 -5.37
C PHE A 107 9.04 11.88 -6.56
N MET A 108 8.39 11.98 -7.72
CA MET A 108 8.91 12.74 -8.87
C MET A 108 9.13 14.22 -8.53
N SER A 109 8.16 14.84 -7.85
CA SER A 109 8.29 16.24 -7.42
C SER A 109 9.40 16.41 -6.39
N ILE A 110 9.52 15.49 -5.42
CA ILE A 110 10.57 15.54 -4.40
C ILE A 110 11.95 15.29 -5.03
N GLU A 111 12.07 14.35 -5.95
CA GLU A 111 13.31 14.12 -6.70
C GLU A 111 13.78 15.42 -7.36
N GLN A 112 12.87 16.14 -8.03
CA GLN A 112 13.21 17.41 -8.68
C GLN A 112 13.63 18.48 -7.64
N ILE A 113 12.95 18.57 -6.50
CA ILE A 113 13.31 19.49 -5.40
C ILE A 113 14.74 19.19 -4.91
N VAL A 114 15.09 17.92 -4.72
CA VAL A 114 16.43 17.51 -4.27
C VAL A 114 17.48 17.84 -5.32
N ARG A 115 17.20 17.52 -6.58
CA ARG A 115 18.07 17.82 -7.73
C ARG A 115 18.42 19.31 -7.81
N ASP A 116 17.42 20.16 -7.71
CA ASP A 116 17.56 21.61 -7.88
C ASP A 116 18.26 22.30 -6.71
N ASN A 117 18.18 21.76 -5.49
CA ASN A 117 18.66 22.44 -4.29
C ASN A 117 19.91 21.78 -3.65
N ILE A 118 20.17 20.51 -3.90
CA ILE A 118 21.32 19.77 -3.38
C ILE A 118 22.25 19.33 -4.50
N GLY A 119 21.69 18.66 -5.52
CA GLY A 119 22.42 18.12 -6.67
C GLY A 119 21.99 16.70 -7.01
N GLU A 120 22.56 16.15 -8.07
CA GLU A 120 22.20 14.87 -8.64
C GLU A 120 23.28 13.81 -8.46
N THR A 121 22.86 12.59 -8.10
CA THR A 121 23.69 11.36 -8.16
C THR A 121 22.88 10.25 -8.84
N PRO A 122 23.52 9.13 -9.27
CA PRO A 122 22.79 7.98 -9.80
C PRO A 122 21.77 7.37 -8.84
N ASP A 123 21.93 7.57 -7.51
CA ASP A 123 21.01 7.07 -6.50
C ASP A 123 19.75 7.94 -6.35
N LEU A 124 19.76 9.17 -6.86
CA LEU A 124 18.60 10.05 -6.88
C LEU A 124 17.64 9.59 -7.98
N SER A 125 16.63 8.86 -7.58
CA SER A 125 15.60 8.36 -8.50
C SER A 125 14.25 8.22 -7.78
N VAL A 126 13.17 8.30 -8.54
CA VAL A 126 11.79 8.11 -8.04
C VAL A 126 11.63 6.77 -7.31
N SER A 127 12.20 5.69 -7.87
CA SER A 127 12.14 4.35 -7.28
C SER A 127 12.88 4.23 -5.94
N ASN A 128 13.92 5.06 -5.73
CA ASN A 128 14.71 5.08 -4.49
C ASN A 128 14.26 6.15 -3.48
N MET A 129 13.26 6.97 -3.84
CA MET A 129 12.84 8.13 -3.04
C MET A 129 12.35 7.75 -1.64
N HIS A 130 11.65 6.61 -1.52
CA HIS A 130 11.23 6.11 -0.20
C HIS A 130 12.43 5.90 0.74
N TYR A 131 13.47 5.21 0.25
CA TYR A 131 14.70 5.00 1.00
C TYR A 131 15.40 6.32 1.34
N ILE A 132 15.46 7.26 0.40
CA ILE A 132 16.07 8.58 0.59
C ILE A 132 15.33 9.38 1.68
N LEU A 133 14.01 9.36 1.69
CA LEU A 133 13.18 10.02 2.71
C LEU A 133 13.41 9.41 4.11
N GLU A 134 13.64 8.11 4.21
CA GLU A 134 13.87 7.44 5.50
C GLU A 134 15.31 7.57 6.02
N ASN A 135 16.30 7.52 5.11
CA ASN A 135 17.70 7.35 5.46
C ASN A 135 18.58 8.57 5.12
N GLY A 136 18.00 9.58 4.46
CA GLY A 136 18.71 10.73 3.94
C GLY A 136 19.32 10.50 2.57
N TYR A 137 19.70 11.61 1.94
CA TYR A 137 20.33 11.65 0.61
C TYR A 137 21.83 11.90 0.72
N LYS A 138 22.65 11.07 0.07
CA LYS A 138 24.10 11.24 0.02
C LYS A 138 24.52 12.02 -1.21
N TYR A 139 25.21 13.15 -1.01
CA TYR A 139 25.77 13.96 -2.09
C TYR A 139 27.14 14.53 -1.69
N ASN A 140 28.15 14.37 -2.55
CA ASN A 140 29.52 14.83 -2.34
C ASN A 140 30.10 14.48 -0.94
N GLY A 141 29.85 13.25 -0.48
CA GLY A 141 30.33 12.73 0.80
C GLY A 141 29.54 13.20 2.03
N SER A 142 28.55 14.07 1.87
CA SER A 142 27.66 14.53 2.93
C SER A 142 26.32 13.81 2.90
N LEU A 143 25.70 13.62 4.07
CA LEU A 143 24.35 13.07 4.23
C LEU A 143 23.38 14.21 4.51
N TYR A 144 22.31 14.31 3.71
CA TYR A 144 21.25 15.30 3.82
C TYR A 144 19.95 14.64 4.26
N ASP A 145 19.47 14.99 5.44
CA ASP A 145 18.13 14.63 5.89
C ASP A 145 17.13 15.59 5.22
N LEU A 146 16.25 15.06 4.37
CA LEU A 146 15.32 15.87 3.59
C LEU A 146 14.23 16.53 4.44
N TYR A 147 14.00 16.06 5.67
CA TYR A 147 13.02 16.67 6.58
C TYR A 147 13.59 17.81 7.44
N THR A 148 14.90 17.92 7.54
CA THR A 148 15.57 18.92 8.37
C THR A 148 16.49 19.87 7.60
N HIS A 149 16.90 19.48 6.39
CA HIS A 149 17.80 20.31 5.57
C HIS A 149 17.10 21.60 5.13
N LYS A 150 17.65 22.76 5.53
CA LYS A 150 17.05 24.10 5.41
C LYS A 150 16.53 24.45 4.00
N ASP A 151 17.19 23.95 2.94
CA ASP A 151 16.88 24.36 1.56
C ASP A 151 15.79 23.47 0.91
N VAL A 152 15.46 22.32 1.50
CA VAL A 152 14.50 21.35 0.93
C VAL A 152 13.36 20.97 1.86
N ALA A 153 13.55 21.03 3.18
CA ALA A 153 12.61 20.49 4.17
C ALA A 153 11.19 21.05 4.03
N GLU A 154 11.07 22.37 3.90
CA GLU A 154 9.76 23.04 3.73
C GLU A 154 9.09 22.60 2.43
N LYS A 155 9.83 22.57 1.31
CA LYS A 155 9.31 22.18 -0.01
C LYS A 155 8.87 20.69 -0.05
N VAL A 156 9.65 19.82 0.61
CA VAL A 156 9.33 18.39 0.75
C VAL A 156 8.07 18.21 1.59
N ASP A 157 7.95 18.93 2.73
CA ASP A 157 6.76 18.84 3.58
C ASP A 157 5.50 19.37 2.87
N GLU A 158 5.62 20.48 2.14
CA GLU A 158 4.53 21.04 1.33
C GLU A 158 4.06 20.06 0.23
N GLU A 159 5.00 19.40 -0.46
CA GLU A 159 4.66 18.41 -1.50
C GLU A 159 3.94 17.20 -0.90
N LEU A 160 4.45 16.66 0.20
CA LEU A 160 3.81 15.56 0.91
C LEU A 160 2.44 15.96 1.48
N GLN A 161 2.29 17.19 1.96
CA GLN A 161 1.00 17.69 2.43
C GLN A 161 0.00 17.83 1.27
N ARG A 162 0.42 18.36 0.12
CA ARG A 162 -0.40 18.47 -1.09
C ARG A 162 -0.87 17.10 -1.59
N HIS A 163 0.03 16.12 -1.61
CA HIS A 163 -0.29 14.75 -2.00
C HIS A 163 -1.32 14.12 -1.05
N PHE A 164 -1.13 14.25 0.27
CA PHE A 164 -2.07 13.77 1.28
C PHE A 164 -3.45 14.40 1.15
N ASP A 165 -3.52 15.74 1.03
CA ASP A 165 -4.77 16.47 0.92
C ASP A 165 -5.52 16.13 -0.38
N SER A 166 -4.81 15.90 -1.48
CA SER A 166 -5.40 15.46 -2.74
C SER A 166 -6.01 14.07 -2.61
N SER A 167 -5.31 13.14 -1.97
CA SER A 167 -5.79 11.78 -1.73
C SER A 167 -7.02 11.76 -0.81
N LEU A 168 -6.98 12.53 0.27
CA LEU A 168 -8.12 12.64 1.19
C LEU A 168 -9.34 13.30 0.51
N ARG A 169 -9.13 14.25 -0.39
CA ARG A 169 -10.18 14.89 -1.17
C ARG A 169 -10.88 13.90 -2.09
N GLU A 170 -10.11 13.08 -2.83
CA GLU A 170 -10.68 12.02 -3.69
C GLU A 170 -11.56 11.06 -2.90
N VAL A 171 -11.08 10.63 -1.72
CA VAL A 171 -11.87 9.77 -0.83
C VAL A 171 -13.16 10.46 -0.41
N SER A 172 -13.06 11.71 0.08
CA SER A 172 -14.21 12.45 0.63
C SER A 172 -15.24 12.86 -0.42
N GLN A 173 -14.83 12.98 -1.69
CA GLN A 173 -15.77 13.26 -2.79
C GLN A 173 -16.65 12.07 -3.12
N LYS A 174 -16.15 10.86 -2.95
CA LYS A 174 -16.90 9.64 -3.26
C LYS A 174 -17.58 9.03 -2.04
N PHE A 175 -16.90 9.05 -0.88
CA PHE A 175 -17.36 8.36 0.32
C PHE A 175 -17.71 9.35 1.45
N ASN A 176 -18.87 9.14 2.07
CA ASN A 176 -19.21 9.86 3.29
C ASN A 176 -18.44 9.25 4.49
N LEU A 177 -17.38 9.93 4.94
CA LEU A 177 -16.49 9.42 5.97
C LEU A 177 -17.17 9.22 7.34
N ALA A 178 -18.33 9.86 7.58
CA ALA A 178 -19.04 9.78 8.86
C ALA A 178 -19.80 8.45 9.08
N VAL A 179 -19.96 7.62 8.03
CA VAL A 179 -20.75 6.38 8.13
C VAL A 179 -19.91 5.13 8.43
N TYR A 180 -18.58 5.28 8.54
CA TYR A 180 -17.67 4.16 8.76
C TYR A 180 -17.31 4.02 10.23
N ASP A 181 -17.36 2.79 10.74
CA ASP A 181 -16.89 2.44 12.08
C ASP A 181 -15.36 2.59 12.18
N LYS A 182 -14.67 2.32 11.07
CA LYS A 182 -13.22 2.50 10.94
C LYS A 182 -12.83 2.88 9.50
N ILE A 183 -11.84 3.77 9.39
CA ILE A 183 -11.20 4.14 8.12
C ILE A 183 -9.72 3.80 8.26
N VAL A 184 -9.27 2.78 7.54
CA VAL A 184 -7.95 2.18 7.70
C VAL A 184 -7.05 2.56 6.54
N TRP A 185 -5.97 3.27 6.85
CA TRP A 185 -4.91 3.57 5.90
C TRP A 185 -3.87 2.47 5.92
N THR A 186 -3.56 1.93 4.73
CA THR A 186 -2.66 0.81 4.52
C THR A 186 -1.75 1.06 3.31
N GLY A 187 -0.83 0.15 3.01
CA GLY A 187 0.14 0.33 1.95
C GLY A 187 1.30 1.26 2.31
N GLY A 188 2.20 1.51 1.35
CA GLY A 188 3.37 2.37 1.55
C GLY A 188 3.02 3.83 1.84
N MET A 189 1.92 4.31 1.27
CA MET A 189 1.41 5.65 1.49
C MET A 189 0.99 5.91 2.94
N ALA A 190 0.45 4.90 3.63
CA ALA A 190 0.09 5.01 5.04
C ALA A 190 1.31 5.27 5.93
N ALA A 191 2.44 4.61 5.64
CA ALA A 191 3.71 4.86 6.32
C ALA A 191 4.23 6.27 6.04
N LEU A 192 4.25 6.68 4.77
CA LEU A 192 4.71 8.01 4.32
C LEU A 192 3.92 9.16 4.98
N HIS A 193 2.61 9.00 5.14
CA HIS A 193 1.72 10.03 5.69
C HIS A 193 1.28 9.78 7.14
N LYS A 194 1.91 8.84 7.86
CA LYS A 194 1.52 8.47 9.23
C LYS A 194 1.27 9.69 10.12
N LYS A 195 2.21 10.63 10.17
CA LYS A 195 2.08 11.86 10.98
C LYS A 195 0.87 12.72 10.58
N ARG A 196 0.57 12.81 9.27
CA ARG A 196 -0.55 13.59 8.74
C ARG A 196 -1.89 12.93 9.03
N ILE A 197 -1.95 11.59 8.89
CA ILE A 197 -3.14 10.80 9.23
C ILE A 197 -3.43 10.90 10.73
N GLU A 198 -2.41 10.75 11.59
CA GLU A 198 -2.56 10.88 13.03
C GLU A 198 -3.08 12.26 13.44
N LYS A 199 -2.57 13.34 12.85
CA LYS A 199 -3.07 14.70 13.08
C LYS A 199 -4.54 14.84 12.66
N LYS A 200 -4.97 14.17 11.60
CA LYS A 200 -6.37 14.18 11.14
C LYS A 200 -7.33 13.41 12.05
N LYS A 201 -6.85 12.57 12.98
CA LYS A 201 -7.72 11.88 13.96
C LYS A 201 -8.49 12.83 14.86
N GLU A 202 -8.00 14.04 15.08
CA GLU A 202 -8.76 15.07 15.81
C GLU A 202 -10.09 15.39 15.09
N GLN A 203 -10.08 15.41 13.76
CA GLN A 203 -11.25 15.65 12.91
C GLN A 203 -12.01 14.37 12.56
N PHE A 204 -11.29 13.26 12.38
CA PHE A 204 -11.81 11.96 11.98
C PHE A 204 -11.33 10.88 12.97
N PRO A 205 -12.00 10.72 14.13
CA PRO A 205 -11.58 9.77 15.17
C PRO A 205 -11.55 8.30 14.70
N THR A 206 -12.28 7.99 13.63
CA THR A 206 -12.32 6.64 13.03
C THR A 206 -11.08 6.30 12.20
N PHE A 207 -10.18 7.27 11.94
CA PHE A 207 -8.94 7.01 11.19
C PHE A 207 -8.00 6.10 11.98
N ALA A 208 -7.41 5.14 11.28
CA ALA A 208 -6.36 4.26 11.78
C ALA A 208 -5.27 4.08 10.73
N VAL A 209 -4.02 4.01 11.18
CA VAL A 209 -2.87 3.63 10.34
C VAL A 209 -2.50 2.20 10.69
N LEU A 210 -2.38 1.36 9.68
CA LEU A 210 -1.95 -0.01 9.86
C LEU A 210 -0.42 -0.09 9.81
N GLU A 211 0.22 -0.51 10.90
CA GLU A 211 1.69 -0.51 11.00
C GLU A 211 2.37 -1.41 9.96
N ASN A 212 1.80 -2.59 9.68
CA ASN A 212 2.29 -3.51 8.65
C ASN A 212 1.45 -3.41 7.37
N GLY A 213 1.07 -2.20 6.97
CA GLY A 213 0.13 -1.95 5.87
C GLY A 213 0.54 -2.60 4.55
N GLN A 214 1.83 -2.59 4.21
CA GLN A 214 2.33 -3.21 2.98
C GLN A 214 2.13 -4.73 2.93
N GLU A 215 2.08 -5.39 4.09
CA GLU A 215 1.92 -6.85 4.21
C GLU A 215 0.50 -7.27 4.63
N ALA A 216 -0.39 -6.31 4.87
CA ALA A 216 -1.71 -6.56 5.46
C ALA A 216 -2.53 -7.58 4.67
N ASN A 217 -2.54 -7.47 3.35
CA ASN A 217 -3.23 -8.43 2.49
C ASN A 217 -2.66 -9.84 2.64
N LEU A 218 -1.31 -9.97 2.60
CA LEU A 218 -0.62 -11.25 2.72
C LEU A 218 -0.85 -11.88 4.10
N LEU A 219 -0.74 -11.10 5.16
CA LEU A 219 -0.97 -11.58 6.52
C LEU A 219 -2.42 -12.05 6.71
N GLY A 220 -3.38 -11.36 6.09
CA GLY A 220 -4.77 -11.78 6.10
C GLY A 220 -5.05 -13.08 5.33
N TYR A 221 -4.27 -13.37 4.30
CA TYR A 221 -4.39 -14.65 3.57
C TYR A 221 -3.89 -15.85 4.38
N TYR A 222 -3.06 -15.61 5.37
CA TYR A 222 -2.54 -16.64 6.27
C TYR A 222 -3.57 -17.07 7.33
N TYR A 223 -4.49 -16.20 7.72
CA TYR A 223 -5.52 -16.47 8.71
C TYR A 223 -6.81 -17.00 8.10
#